data_f93b8533cd283a385a31a4b6bc1aee27
#
_entry.id   f93b8533cd283a385a31a4b6bc1aee27
#
_cell.length_a   1.000
_cell.length_b   1.000
_cell.length_c   1.000
_cell.angle_alpha   90.00
_cell.angle_beta   90.00
_cell.angle_gamma   90.00
#
_symmetry.space_group_name_H-M   'P 1'
#
loop_
_entity.id
_entity.type
_entity.pdbx_description
1 polymer ?
#
loop_
_entity_poly.entity_id
_entity_poly.type
_entity_poly.pdbx_seq_one_letter_code
_entity_poly.pdbx_strand_id
1 'polypeptide(L)'
;MKPIPLPPEILAVAEAITAAGGRALLVGGTVRDRLFAELDPGGMADTLAADDYDVEVYGLELSRLEEVLASFGEVISVGRSFGVFMIKGLFPGDGPACSFSLPRRDNKVGQGHRGFQVELDPGLDFEEAARRRDLTMNSMGIEIPGGQLEDPHGGQADIEAGIMRATDSVHFSEDPLRGLRVAQFAARFPGLKPDRELVDLCAALELSELPGERLLEEFKKLLLKGERPSLGLDFLLSSGLLRFFPELESMVGVPQDAQWHPEGTVWEHTLMVVDEAAAARLGSGSEEEDLIVMFAALCHDLGKPATTVEVEGRVRSPNHEREGIEPTRSFLGRLMAPSALVAAVEVLVQDHLAPANFTSQNASPRAYRRLARRLDAGAMNAKILFRLAEADHFGRGTPDALAKEFPAGEEFLRQVALLELEDAGEPDVVLGRHLIERGLDPGPGFGEVLERCRELQDETGWKDPGKILERYFSENPE
;
A
#
# COMPACT_ATOMS: atom_id res chain seq x y z
N MET A 1 1.92 -19.19 27.90
CA MET A 1 2.54 -18.13 27.08
C MET A 1 3.87 -17.70 27.71
N LYS A 2 4.95 -17.57 26.93
CA LYS A 2 6.21 -17.03 27.44
C LYS A 2 6.05 -15.55 27.76
N PRO A 3 6.71 -14.98 28.81
CA PRO A 3 6.65 -13.55 29.05
C PRO A 3 7.04 -12.74 27.81
N ILE A 4 6.28 -11.68 27.49
CA ILE A 4 6.65 -10.78 26.40
C ILE A 4 7.87 -9.97 26.87
N PRO A 5 8.97 -9.94 26.11
CA PRO A 5 10.08 -9.06 26.41
C PRO A 5 9.66 -7.63 26.09
N LEU A 6 9.12 -6.93 27.11
CA LEU A 6 8.77 -5.53 26.99
C LEU A 6 9.98 -4.64 27.31
N PRO A 7 10.12 -3.47 26.67
CA PRO A 7 11.08 -2.46 27.09
C PRO A 7 10.95 -2.14 28.58
N PRO A 8 12.09 -2.01 29.30
CA PRO A 8 12.06 -1.67 30.74
C PRO A 8 11.28 -0.39 31.05
N GLU A 9 11.26 0.55 30.12
CA GLU A 9 10.53 1.82 30.23
C GLU A 9 9.02 1.59 30.33
N ILE A 10 8.47 0.71 29.50
CA ILE A 10 7.03 0.36 29.52
C ILE A 10 6.68 -0.36 30.83
N LEU A 11 7.55 -1.26 31.27
CA LEU A 11 7.35 -1.95 32.55
C LEU A 11 7.36 -0.98 33.74
N ALA A 12 8.28 -0.02 33.76
CA ALA A 12 8.35 1.00 34.81
C ALA A 12 7.08 1.86 34.85
N VAL A 13 6.54 2.26 33.69
CA VAL A 13 5.26 2.98 33.62
C VAL A 13 4.11 2.12 34.11
N ALA A 14 4.04 0.83 33.73
CA ALA A 14 3.00 -0.08 34.17
C ALA A 14 3.04 -0.32 35.69
N GLU A 15 4.23 -0.45 36.29
CA GLU A 15 4.39 -0.54 37.73
C GLU A 15 3.90 0.72 38.45
N ALA A 16 4.17 1.91 37.91
CA ALA A 16 3.68 3.18 38.47
C ALA A 16 2.14 3.30 38.37
N ILE A 17 1.55 2.82 37.26
CA ILE A 17 0.09 2.75 37.11
C ILE A 17 -0.49 1.82 38.18
N THR A 18 0.12 0.64 38.38
CA THR A 18 -0.30 -0.32 39.42
C THR A 18 -0.16 0.27 40.82
N ALA A 19 0.93 0.96 41.13
CA ALA A 19 1.12 1.64 42.40
C ALA A 19 0.11 2.77 42.66
N ALA A 20 -0.42 3.38 41.60
CA ALA A 20 -1.50 4.38 41.66
C ALA A 20 -2.92 3.78 41.82
N GLY A 21 -3.04 2.42 41.84
CA GLY A 21 -4.30 1.70 41.97
C GLY A 21 -4.95 1.32 40.62
N GLY A 22 -4.27 1.50 39.50
CA GLY A 22 -4.75 1.12 38.18
C GLY A 22 -4.24 -0.27 37.72
N ARG A 23 -4.72 -0.70 36.56
CA ARG A 23 -4.25 -1.88 35.82
C ARG A 23 -3.85 -1.45 34.41
N ALA A 24 -2.72 -1.97 33.92
CA ALA A 24 -2.27 -1.70 32.58
C ALA A 24 -2.32 -2.98 31.73
N LEU A 25 -2.95 -2.94 30.57
CA LEU A 25 -3.01 -4.05 29.61
C LEU A 25 -2.36 -3.62 28.30
N LEU A 26 -1.39 -4.41 27.83
CA LEU A 26 -0.94 -4.33 26.46
C LEU A 26 -2.04 -4.91 25.57
N VAL A 27 -2.42 -4.22 24.49
CA VAL A 27 -3.57 -4.59 23.67
C VAL A 27 -3.26 -4.49 22.17
N GLY A 28 -4.16 -5.00 21.34
CA GLY A 28 -4.13 -4.78 19.90
C GLY A 28 -3.11 -5.63 19.13
N GLY A 29 -2.45 -5.01 18.13
CA GLY A 29 -1.61 -5.71 17.17
C GLY A 29 -0.46 -6.49 17.78
N THR A 30 0.21 -5.91 18.77
CA THR A 30 1.37 -6.52 19.46
C THR A 30 1.00 -7.84 20.16
N VAL A 31 -0.18 -7.91 20.78
CA VAL A 31 -0.67 -9.15 21.44
C VAL A 31 -0.98 -10.21 20.40
N ARG A 32 -1.70 -9.84 19.35
CA ARG A 32 -2.03 -10.74 18.24
C ARG A 32 -0.76 -11.29 17.56
N ASP A 33 0.16 -10.42 17.14
CA ASP A 33 1.35 -10.80 16.40
C ASP A 33 2.25 -11.69 17.25
N ARG A 34 2.29 -11.48 18.56
CA ARG A 34 2.98 -12.35 19.52
C ARG A 34 2.38 -13.75 19.55
N LEU A 35 1.06 -13.88 19.59
CA LEU A 35 0.40 -15.20 19.58
C LEU A 35 0.66 -15.93 18.26
N PHE A 36 0.64 -15.24 17.12
CA PHE A 36 1.03 -15.85 15.85
C PHE A 36 2.44 -16.41 15.88
N ALA A 37 3.42 -15.67 16.42
CA ALA A 37 4.80 -16.15 16.53
C ALA A 37 4.96 -17.35 17.48
N GLU A 38 4.13 -17.47 18.50
CA GLU A 38 4.13 -18.65 19.38
C GLU A 38 3.53 -19.89 18.72
N LEU A 39 2.53 -19.70 17.84
CA LEU A 39 1.84 -20.79 17.16
C LEU A 39 2.56 -21.25 15.89
N ASP A 40 3.27 -20.35 15.22
CA ASP A 40 4.12 -20.65 14.05
C ASP A 40 5.56 -20.12 14.22
N PRO A 41 6.41 -20.82 14.99
CA PRO A 41 7.77 -20.37 15.29
C PRO A 41 8.71 -20.27 14.09
N GLY A 42 8.33 -20.83 12.94
CA GLY A 42 9.15 -20.86 11.71
C GLY A 42 8.85 -19.78 10.68
N GLY A 43 7.69 -19.11 10.78
CA GLY A 43 7.20 -18.21 9.74
C GLY A 43 7.37 -16.71 10.01
N MET A 44 7.11 -16.24 11.23
CA MET A 44 7.04 -14.81 11.55
C MET A 44 7.90 -14.34 12.72
N ALA A 45 8.71 -15.23 13.33
CA ALA A 45 9.40 -14.94 14.59
C ALA A 45 10.42 -13.79 14.52
N ASP A 46 11.00 -13.51 13.36
CA ASP A 46 12.04 -12.50 13.19
C ASP A 46 11.52 -11.07 12.87
N THR A 47 10.21 -10.92 12.63
CA THR A 47 9.61 -9.60 12.25
C THR A 47 8.90 -8.90 13.41
N LEU A 48 8.97 -9.44 14.62
CA LEU A 48 8.17 -9.02 15.78
C LEU A 48 8.86 -8.04 16.74
N ALA A 49 9.75 -7.20 16.26
CA ALA A 49 9.99 -5.94 16.98
C ALA A 49 8.69 -5.14 16.87
N ALA A 50 7.94 -5.01 17.97
CA ALA A 50 6.77 -4.15 17.98
C ALA A 50 7.22 -2.72 17.74
N ASP A 51 6.89 -2.17 16.59
CA ASP A 51 7.15 -0.77 16.26
C ASP A 51 6.22 0.16 17.02
N ASP A 52 5.15 -0.41 17.63
CA ASP A 52 4.10 0.33 18.31
C ASP A 52 3.52 -0.49 19.48
N TYR A 53 3.39 0.14 20.65
CA TYR A 53 2.80 -0.45 21.85
C TYR A 53 1.56 0.33 22.25
N ASP A 54 0.42 -0.36 22.28
CA ASP A 54 -0.83 0.18 22.79
C ASP A 54 -1.10 -0.36 24.19
N VAL A 55 -1.14 0.52 25.18
CA VAL A 55 -1.44 0.20 26.58
C VAL A 55 -2.79 0.81 26.96
N GLU A 56 -3.74 -0.02 27.34
CA GLU A 56 -5.04 0.42 27.85
C GLU A 56 -5.02 0.36 29.39
N VAL A 57 -5.42 1.47 30.05
CA VAL A 57 -5.26 1.65 31.51
C VAL A 57 -6.63 1.71 32.16
N TYR A 58 -6.88 0.84 33.12
CA TYR A 58 -8.14 0.66 33.84
C TYR A 58 -8.04 1.15 35.28
N GLY A 59 -9.15 1.62 35.83
CA GLY A 59 -9.26 1.97 37.25
C GLY A 59 -8.65 3.31 37.66
N LEU A 60 -8.13 4.11 36.69
CA LEU A 60 -7.63 5.47 36.95
C LEU A 60 -8.45 6.52 36.21
N GLU A 61 -8.79 7.60 36.87
CA GLU A 61 -9.35 8.79 36.24
C GLU A 61 -8.30 9.44 35.30
N LEU A 62 -8.77 10.16 34.25
CA LEU A 62 -7.94 10.79 33.24
C LEU A 62 -6.82 11.65 33.83
N SER A 63 -7.17 12.53 34.79
CA SER A 63 -6.18 13.40 35.43
C SER A 63 -5.14 12.63 36.24
N ARG A 64 -5.53 11.51 36.85
CA ARG A 64 -4.61 10.69 37.62
C ARG A 64 -3.65 9.93 36.71
N LEU A 65 -4.16 9.41 35.57
CA LEU A 65 -3.28 8.80 34.57
C LEU A 65 -2.25 9.84 34.04
N GLU A 66 -2.70 11.03 33.68
CA GLU A 66 -1.82 12.10 33.18
C GLU A 66 -0.73 12.46 34.20
N GLU A 67 -1.06 12.54 35.49
CA GLU A 67 -0.09 12.76 36.59
C GLU A 67 0.96 11.64 36.68
N VAL A 68 0.54 10.37 36.57
CA VAL A 68 1.45 9.22 36.59
C VAL A 68 2.41 9.28 35.40
N LEU A 69 1.87 9.47 34.19
CA LEU A 69 2.65 9.53 32.97
C LEU A 69 3.64 10.70 32.96
N ALA A 70 3.28 11.85 33.52
CA ALA A 70 4.13 13.03 33.62
C ALA A 70 5.41 12.81 34.45
N SER A 71 5.46 11.78 35.29
CA SER A 71 6.66 11.43 36.04
C SER A 71 7.76 10.76 35.16
N PHE A 72 7.41 10.34 33.94
CA PHE A 72 8.30 9.68 32.99
C PHE A 72 8.73 10.57 31.82
N GLY A 73 8.11 11.73 31.64
CA GLY A 73 8.46 12.67 30.58
C GLY A 73 7.35 13.66 30.24
N GLU A 74 7.51 14.37 29.13
CA GLU A 74 6.49 15.30 28.63
C GLU A 74 5.31 14.52 28.04
N VAL A 75 4.12 14.68 28.63
CA VAL A 75 2.90 14.01 28.16
C VAL A 75 2.30 14.77 26.98
N ILE A 76 2.19 14.09 25.85
CA ILE A 76 1.52 14.59 24.65
C ILE A 76 0.14 13.95 24.56
N SER A 77 -0.93 14.76 24.56
CA SER A 77 -2.29 14.29 24.33
C SER A 77 -2.58 14.21 22.83
N VAL A 78 -2.72 12.99 22.32
CA VAL A 78 -3.10 12.73 20.92
C VAL A 78 -4.62 12.59 20.86
N GLY A 79 -5.31 13.74 20.91
CA GLY A 79 -6.79 13.78 20.96
C GLY A 79 -7.33 13.69 22.39
N ARG A 80 -7.39 14.83 23.11
CA ARG A 80 -7.92 14.94 24.49
C ARG A 80 -9.32 14.34 24.66
N SER A 81 -10.15 14.41 23.62
CA SER A 81 -11.50 13.82 23.61
C SER A 81 -11.49 12.28 23.55
N PHE A 82 -10.36 11.66 23.18
CA PHE A 82 -10.23 10.21 23.06
C PHE A 82 -9.41 9.59 24.19
N GLY A 83 -8.87 10.38 25.11
CA GLY A 83 -8.11 9.90 26.26
C GLY A 83 -6.85 9.12 25.89
N VAL A 84 -6.17 9.48 24.79
CA VAL A 84 -4.93 8.85 24.34
C VAL A 84 -3.74 9.76 24.63
N PHE A 85 -2.73 9.22 25.29
CA PHE A 85 -1.50 9.91 25.68
C PHE A 85 -0.28 9.21 25.11
N MET A 86 0.74 9.99 24.81
CA MET A 86 2.11 9.52 24.53
C MET A 86 3.08 10.24 25.47
N ILE A 87 4.22 9.63 25.76
CA ILE A 87 5.28 10.23 26.58
C ILE A 87 6.46 10.53 25.64
N LYS A 88 6.75 11.81 25.47
CA LYS A 88 7.92 12.23 24.67
C LYS A 88 9.21 11.92 25.43
N GLY A 89 10.13 11.22 24.74
CA GLY A 89 11.40 10.83 25.33
C GLY A 89 11.30 9.64 26.30
N LEU A 90 10.22 8.84 26.21
CA LEU A 90 10.10 7.58 26.97
C LEU A 90 11.25 6.64 26.62
N PHE A 91 11.60 6.57 25.34
CA PHE A 91 12.71 5.75 24.86
C PHE A 91 13.92 6.63 24.46
N PRO A 92 15.16 6.14 24.62
CA PRO A 92 16.33 6.83 24.11
C PRO A 92 16.38 6.75 22.57
N GLY A 93 16.52 7.91 21.91
CA GLY A 93 16.56 8.00 20.43
C GLY A 93 15.20 7.80 19.77
N ASP A 94 15.20 7.25 18.55
CA ASP A 94 13.98 6.91 17.78
C ASP A 94 13.46 5.52 18.21
N GLY A 95 13.07 5.40 19.46
CA GLY A 95 12.48 4.16 19.99
C GLY A 95 11.04 3.92 19.46
N PRO A 96 10.45 2.75 19.79
CA PRO A 96 9.10 2.39 19.34
C PRO A 96 8.06 3.39 19.85
N ALA A 97 6.98 3.59 19.11
CA ALA A 97 5.86 4.37 19.59
C ALA A 97 5.15 3.64 20.75
N CYS A 98 4.71 4.40 21.76
CA CYS A 98 3.94 3.84 22.86
C CYS A 98 2.77 4.78 23.21
N SER A 99 1.55 4.26 23.10
CA SER A 99 0.33 4.97 23.48
C SER A 99 -0.24 4.42 24.78
N PHE A 100 -0.79 5.32 25.60
CA PHE A 100 -1.54 5.01 26.83
C PHE A 100 -2.94 5.55 26.68
N SER A 101 -3.96 4.69 26.81
CA SER A 101 -5.35 5.09 26.63
C SER A 101 -6.22 4.61 27.77
N LEU A 102 -7.32 5.33 28.03
CA LEU A 102 -8.39 4.85 28.91
C LEU A 102 -9.41 4.05 28.12
N PRO A 103 -10.08 3.07 28.75
CA PRO A 103 -11.22 2.39 28.15
C PRO A 103 -12.36 3.39 27.89
N ARG A 104 -13.11 3.16 26.82
CA ARG A 104 -14.15 4.08 26.37
C ARG A 104 -15.38 3.34 25.85
N ARG A 105 -16.51 4.01 25.95
CA ARG A 105 -17.76 3.65 25.26
C ARG A 105 -17.89 4.51 24.02
N ASP A 106 -18.09 3.88 22.88
CA ASP A 106 -18.39 4.57 21.63
C ASP A 106 -19.92 4.59 21.45
N ASN A 107 -20.57 5.69 21.82
CA ASN A 107 -22.02 5.85 21.68
C ASN A 107 -22.36 6.44 20.32
N LYS A 108 -23.11 5.71 19.49
CA LYS A 108 -23.58 6.20 18.20
C LYS A 108 -24.75 7.20 18.43
N VAL A 109 -24.48 8.47 18.21
CA VAL A 109 -25.47 9.58 18.36
C VAL A 109 -25.97 10.14 17.03
N GLY A 110 -25.45 9.66 15.86
CA GLY A 110 -25.80 10.15 14.53
C GLY A 110 -25.50 9.13 13.41
N GLN A 111 -25.82 9.50 12.18
CA GLN A 111 -25.46 8.71 10.99
C GLN A 111 -24.03 8.99 10.55
N GLY A 112 -23.35 7.96 9.96
CA GLY A 112 -22.00 8.06 9.42
C GLY A 112 -20.88 8.02 10.47
N HIS A 113 -19.63 8.12 10.03
CA HIS A 113 -18.42 8.02 10.84
C HIS A 113 -18.19 9.20 11.82
N ARG A 114 -18.92 10.31 11.68
CA ARG A 114 -18.86 11.48 12.58
C ARG A 114 -19.93 11.45 13.68
N GLY A 115 -20.77 10.42 13.68
CA GLY A 115 -21.89 10.29 14.62
C GLY A 115 -21.55 9.60 15.93
N PHE A 116 -20.27 9.48 16.33
CA PHE A 116 -19.87 8.86 17.59
C PHE A 116 -19.57 9.90 18.66
N GLN A 117 -20.18 9.71 19.83
CA GLN A 117 -19.77 10.37 21.06
C GLN A 117 -18.92 9.39 21.86
N VAL A 118 -17.66 9.72 22.04
CA VAL A 118 -16.72 8.95 22.84
C VAL A 118 -16.85 9.37 24.29
N GLU A 119 -17.17 8.43 25.18
CA GLU A 119 -17.21 8.61 26.60
C GLU A 119 -16.15 7.75 27.27
N LEU A 120 -15.20 8.40 27.95
CA LEU A 120 -14.18 7.70 28.72
C LEU A 120 -14.84 7.11 29.98
N ASP A 121 -14.63 5.82 30.21
CA ASP A 121 -15.16 5.12 31.36
C ASP A 121 -14.06 4.24 31.99
N PRO A 122 -13.29 4.80 32.94
CA PRO A 122 -12.23 4.07 33.62
C PRO A 122 -12.72 2.85 34.42
N GLY A 123 -14.02 2.79 34.66
CA GLY A 123 -14.67 1.69 35.39
C GLY A 123 -15.11 0.51 34.54
N LEU A 124 -14.94 0.60 33.18
CA LEU A 124 -15.21 -0.54 32.31
C LEU A 124 -14.29 -1.72 32.65
N ASP A 125 -14.85 -2.92 32.55
CA ASP A 125 -14.00 -4.11 32.50
C ASP A 125 -13.39 -4.33 31.09
N PHE A 126 -12.39 -5.19 31.01
CA PHE A 126 -11.71 -5.44 29.74
C PHE A 126 -12.61 -6.12 28.70
N GLU A 127 -13.51 -7.01 29.14
CA GLU A 127 -14.47 -7.68 28.23
C GLU A 127 -15.35 -6.68 27.49
N GLU A 128 -15.94 -5.74 28.23
CA GLU A 128 -16.80 -4.70 27.64
C GLU A 128 -16.00 -3.72 26.77
N ALA A 129 -14.83 -3.29 27.23
CA ALA A 129 -13.96 -2.41 26.46
C ALA A 129 -13.45 -3.06 25.16
N ALA A 130 -13.13 -4.36 25.17
CA ALA A 130 -12.66 -5.10 24.01
C ALA A 130 -13.78 -5.40 22.99
N ARG A 131 -15.04 -5.45 23.42
CA ARG A 131 -16.21 -5.75 22.57
C ARG A 131 -16.34 -4.80 21.36
N ARG A 132 -15.93 -3.53 21.51
CA ARG A 132 -15.95 -2.52 20.44
C ARG A 132 -14.89 -2.73 19.36
N ARG A 133 -13.93 -3.65 19.56
CA ARG A 133 -12.87 -3.94 18.59
C ARG A 133 -13.44 -4.70 17.39
N ASP A 134 -12.68 -4.69 16.28
CA ASP A 134 -13.13 -5.26 15.00
C ASP A 134 -13.22 -6.80 15.03
N LEU A 135 -12.10 -7.46 15.35
CA LEU A 135 -11.98 -8.91 15.28
C LEU A 135 -11.54 -9.48 16.62
N THR A 136 -11.98 -10.72 16.93
CA THR A 136 -11.60 -11.44 18.15
C THR A 136 -10.09 -11.51 18.35
N MET A 137 -9.33 -11.73 17.28
CA MET A 137 -7.87 -11.76 17.31
C MET A 137 -7.21 -10.43 17.71
N ASN A 138 -7.92 -9.32 17.60
CA ASN A 138 -7.48 -7.99 18.04
C ASN A 138 -8.07 -7.58 19.38
N SER A 139 -8.92 -8.42 19.99
CA SER A 139 -9.69 -8.14 21.22
C SER A 139 -9.10 -8.81 22.45
N MET A 140 -7.84 -9.18 22.36
CA MET A 140 -7.06 -9.75 23.44
C MET A 140 -6.18 -8.70 24.11
N GLY A 141 -5.87 -8.91 25.40
CA GLY A 141 -4.96 -8.09 26.17
C GLY A 141 -4.01 -8.92 27.01
N ILE A 142 -2.86 -8.35 27.36
CA ILE A 142 -1.90 -8.96 28.28
C ILE A 142 -1.65 -7.98 29.41
N GLU A 143 -1.98 -8.41 30.64
CA GLU A 143 -1.75 -7.61 31.82
C GLU A 143 -0.25 -7.40 32.05
N ILE A 144 0.17 -6.16 32.25
CA ILE A 144 1.56 -5.81 32.52
C ILE A 144 1.67 -5.10 33.88
N PRO A 145 2.65 -5.53 34.72
CA PRO A 145 3.74 -6.47 34.46
C PRO A 145 3.39 -7.97 34.62
N GLY A 146 2.17 -8.35 34.96
CA GLY A 146 1.77 -9.72 35.35
C GLY A 146 1.93 -10.78 34.25
N GLY A 147 1.80 -10.42 32.97
CA GLY A 147 1.93 -11.33 31.83
C GLY A 147 0.73 -12.27 31.60
N GLN A 148 -0.40 -12.06 32.27
CA GLN A 148 -1.62 -12.83 32.10
C GLN A 148 -2.34 -12.41 30.83
N LEU A 149 -2.68 -13.39 29.95
CA LEU A 149 -3.53 -13.16 28.80
C LEU A 149 -5.00 -13.04 29.24
N GLU A 150 -5.66 -11.98 28.81
CA GLU A 150 -7.10 -11.80 28.88
C GLU A 150 -7.68 -11.92 27.47
N ASP A 151 -8.52 -12.93 27.26
CA ASP A 151 -9.14 -13.24 25.96
C ASP A 151 -10.64 -13.55 26.15
N PRO A 152 -11.44 -12.54 26.50
CA PRO A 152 -12.86 -12.76 26.78
C PRO A 152 -13.69 -13.14 25.54
N HIS A 153 -13.18 -12.85 24.33
CA HIS A 153 -13.90 -13.07 23.09
C HIS A 153 -13.35 -14.25 22.25
N GLY A 154 -12.40 -15.04 22.80
CA GLY A 154 -11.90 -16.26 22.16
C GLY A 154 -10.96 -16.08 21.00
N GLY A 155 -10.24 -14.94 20.94
CA GLY A 155 -9.30 -14.62 19.85
C GLY A 155 -8.18 -15.64 19.68
N GLN A 156 -7.63 -16.20 20.79
CA GLN A 156 -6.62 -17.24 20.71
C GLN A 156 -7.17 -18.50 20.02
N ALA A 157 -8.36 -18.95 20.42
CA ALA A 157 -8.99 -20.14 19.83
C ALA A 157 -9.31 -19.94 18.34
N ASP A 158 -9.73 -18.73 17.94
CA ASP A 158 -9.99 -18.39 16.53
C ASP A 158 -8.68 -18.41 15.72
N ILE A 159 -7.58 -17.86 16.25
CA ILE A 159 -6.25 -17.94 15.61
C ILE A 159 -5.82 -19.40 15.42
N GLU A 160 -5.90 -20.23 16.48
CA GLU A 160 -5.55 -21.67 16.42
C GLU A 160 -6.41 -22.44 15.41
N ALA A 161 -7.68 -22.05 15.27
CA ALA A 161 -8.60 -22.64 14.29
C ALA A 161 -8.45 -22.10 12.87
N GLY A 162 -7.63 -21.08 12.64
CA GLY A 162 -7.49 -20.42 11.33
C GLY A 162 -8.70 -19.60 10.92
N ILE A 163 -9.40 -18.99 11.88
CA ILE A 163 -10.67 -18.25 11.66
C ILE A 163 -10.49 -16.78 11.95
N MET A 164 -11.03 -15.91 11.09
CA MET A 164 -11.31 -14.51 11.40
C MET A 164 -12.78 -14.34 11.74
N ARG A 165 -13.05 -13.77 12.91
CA ARG A 165 -14.40 -13.55 13.43
C ARG A 165 -14.56 -12.14 13.97
N ALA A 166 -15.74 -11.52 13.77
CA ALA A 166 -16.09 -10.26 14.41
C ALA A 166 -16.13 -10.43 15.95
N THR A 167 -15.62 -9.46 16.69
CA THR A 167 -15.71 -9.46 18.16
C THR A 167 -17.16 -9.41 18.62
N ASP A 168 -17.95 -8.54 18.00
CA ASP A 168 -19.36 -8.37 18.25
C ASP A 168 -20.03 -7.89 16.94
N SER A 169 -21.11 -8.55 16.53
CA SER A 169 -21.75 -8.30 15.23
C SER A 169 -22.43 -6.92 15.16
N VAL A 170 -22.94 -6.42 16.29
CA VAL A 170 -23.59 -5.11 16.36
C VAL A 170 -22.54 -4.00 16.24
N HIS A 171 -21.50 -4.04 17.08
CA HIS A 171 -20.45 -3.05 17.07
C HIS A 171 -19.62 -3.11 15.77
N PHE A 172 -19.44 -4.29 15.17
CA PHE A 172 -18.72 -4.43 13.91
C PHE A 172 -19.31 -3.55 12.80
N SER A 173 -20.63 -3.53 12.70
CA SER A 173 -21.36 -2.79 11.67
C SER A 173 -21.35 -1.27 11.85
N GLU A 174 -20.89 -0.77 12.99
CA GLU A 174 -20.86 0.67 13.30
C GLU A 174 -19.76 1.42 12.53
N ASP A 175 -18.62 0.80 12.23
CA ASP A 175 -17.56 1.40 11.41
C ASP A 175 -17.38 0.61 10.10
N PRO A 176 -17.87 1.13 8.96
CA PRO A 176 -17.76 0.45 7.67
C PRO A 176 -16.31 0.18 7.22
N LEU A 177 -15.32 0.93 7.73
CA LEU A 177 -13.92 0.69 7.43
C LEU A 177 -13.45 -0.70 7.85
N ARG A 178 -14.13 -1.33 8.81
CA ARG A 178 -13.80 -2.68 9.28
C ARG A 178 -13.85 -3.73 8.16
N GLY A 179 -14.69 -3.53 7.15
CA GLY A 179 -14.69 -4.39 5.95
C GLY A 179 -13.36 -4.38 5.21
N LEU A 180 -12.73 -3.21 5.03
CA LEU A 180 -11.39 -3.11 4.44
C LEU A 180 -10.30 -3.63 5.37
N ARG A 181 -10.49 -3.48 6.69
CA ARG A 181 -9.56 -4.06 7.67
C ARG A 181 -9.58 -5.59 7.63
N VAL A 182 -10.74 -6.23 7.41
CA VAL A 182 -10.81 -7.69 7.18
C VAL A 182 -10.02 -8.07 5.92
N ALA A 183 -10.19 -7.33 4.82
CA ALA A 183 -9.42 -7.55 3.59
C ALA A 183 -7.90 -7.42 3.84
N GLN A 184 -7.49 -6.38 4.56
CA GLN A 184 -6.08 -6.16 4.94
C GLN A 184 -5.54 -7.32 5.79
N PHE A 185 -6.33 -7.83 6.75
CA PHE A 185 -5.91 -8.97 7.58
C PHE A 185 -5.91 -10.29 6.80
N ALA A 186 -6.84 -10.51 5.86
CA ALA A 186 -6.82 -11.66 4.97
C ALA A 186 -5.54 -11.68 4.10
N ALA A 187 -5.11 -10.52 3.63
CA ALA A 187 -3.85 -10.37 2.90
C ALA A 187 -2.63 -10.64 3.79
N ARG A 188 -2.66 -10.20 5.05
CA ARG A 188 -1.54 -10.28 5.99
C ARG A 188 -1.38 -11.66 6.63
N PHE A 189 -2.47 -12.36 6.85
CA PHE A 189 -2.51 -13.67 7.53
C PHE A 189 -3.17 -14.73 6.64
N PRO A 190 -2.45 -15.28 5.64
CA PRO A 190 -3.01 -16.24 4.66
C PRO A 190 -3.60 -17.50 5.29
N GLY A 191 -3.17 -17.85 6.52
CA GLY A 191 -3.70 -18.97 7.29
C GLY A 191 -5.08 -18.74 7.91
N LEU A 192 -5.57 -17.49 7.95
CA LEU A 192 -6.87 -17.16 8.54
C LEU A 192 -7.92 -16.95 7.46
N LYS A 193 -9.13 -17.47 7.70
CA LYS A 193 -10.28 -17.32 6.81
C LYS A 193 -11.43 -16.63 7.55
N PRO A 194 -12.04 -15.59 6.94
CA PRO A 194 -13.28 -15.01 7.47
C PRO A 194 -14.36 -16.06 7.60
N ASP A 195 -15.02 -16.15 8.75
CA ASP A 195 -16.17 -17.02 8.91
C ASP A 195 -17.39 -16.47 8.13
N ARG A 196 -18.43 -17.28 8.01
CA ARG A 196 -19.62 -16.93 7.23
C ARG A 196 -20.32 -15.67 7.77
N GLU A 197 -20.41 -15.55 9.09
CA GLU A 197 -21.08 -14.38 9.71
C GLU A 197 -20.31 -13.10 9.41
N LEU A 198 -18.97 -13.12 9.48
CA LEU A 198 -18.12 -11.96 9.15
C LEU A 198 -18.26 -11.55 7.68
N VAL A 199 -18.33 -12.53 6.75
CA VAL A 199 -18.59 -12.23 5.32
C VAL A 199 -19.95 -11.56 5.15
N ASP A 200 -21.00 -12.10 5.78
CA ASP A 200 -22.36 -11.55 5.68
C ASP A 200 -22.45 -10.15 6.31
N LEU A 201 -21.75 -9.89 7.43
CA LEU A 201 -21.63 -8.56 8.04
C LEU A 201 -20.94 -7.58 7.07
N CYS A 202 -19.83 -7.98 6.45
CA CYS A 202 -19.11 -7.14 5.49
C CYS A 202 -19.97 -6.82 4.26
N ALA A 203 -20.74 -7.78 3.75
CA ALA A 203 -21.64 -7.58 2.61
C ALA A 203 -22.69 -6.48 2.84
N ALA A 204 -23.10 -6.26 4.09
CA ALA A 204 -24.06 -5.25 4.49
C ALA A 204 -23.47 -3.85 4.72
N LEU A 205 -22.14 -3.69 4.70
CA LEU A 205 -21.48 -2.42 4.92
C LEU A 205 -21.65 -1.45 3.74
N GLU A 206 -21.68 -0.16 4.04
CA GLU A 206 -21.75 0.93 3.08
C GLU A 206 -20.50 1.81 3.21
N LEU A 207 -19.64 1.80 2.18
CA LEU A 207 -18.35 2.49 2.20
C LEU A 207 -18.37 3.88 1.55
N SER A 208 -19.45 4.26 0.87
CA SER A 208 -19.53 5.50 0.06
C SER A 208 -19.34 6.78 0.86
N GLU A 209 -19.65 6.76 2.17
CA GLU A 209 -19.49 7.91 3.05
C GLU A 209 -18.11 8.00 3.73
N LEU A 210 -17.23 7.00 3.52
CA LEU A 210 -15.91 7.01 4.12
C LEU A 210 -14.99 8.02 3.44
N PRO A 211 -14.19 8.79 4.20
CA PRO A 211 -13.15 9.65 3.62
C PRO A 211 -12.14 8.82 2.82
N GLY A 212 -11.75 9.33 1.63
CA GLY A 212 -10.82 8.65 0.75
C GLY A 212 -9.47 8.37 1.40
N GLU A 213 -9.00 9.26 2.28
CA GLU A 213 -7.75 9.09 3.01
C GLU A 213 -7.78 7.85 3.94
N ARG A 214 -8.94 7.57 4.56
CA ARG A 214 -9.09 6.34 5.37
C ARG A 214 -9.06 5.08 4.50
N LEU A 215 -9.68 5.14 3.31
CA LEU A 215 -9.62 4.06 2.32
C LEU A 215 -8.18 3.84 1.85
N LEU A 216 -7.47 4.93 1.52
CA LEU A 216 -6.06 4.87 1.11
C LEU A 216 -5.18 4.17 2.14
N GLU A 217 -5.33 4.51 3.42
CA GLU A 217 -4.52 3.90 4.49
C GLU A 217 -4.78 2.39 4.64
N GLU A 218 -6.01 1.91 4.44
CA GLU A 218 -6.26 0.46 4.45
C GLU A 218 -5.73 -0.24 3.18
N PHE A 219 -5.81 0.39 2.00
CA PHE A 219 -5.16 -0.13 0.79
C PHE A 219 -3.63 -0.16 0.93
N LYS A 220 -3.00 0.87 1.50
CA LYS A 220 -1.56 0.86 1.79
C LYS A 220 -1.18 -0.32 2.68
N LYS A 221 -1.93 -0.56 3.76
CA LYS A 221 -1.67 -1.69 4.66
C LYS A 221 -1.86 -3.03 3.94
N LEU A 222 -2.92 -3.17 3.13
CA LEU A 222 -3.18 -4.36 2.33
C LEU A 222 -2.02 -4.65 1.38
N LEU A 223 -1.54 -3.63 0.66
CA LEU A 223 -0.52 -3.75 -0.36
C LEU A 223 0.90 -3.85 0.21
N LEU A 224 1.24 -3.11 1.29
CA LEU A 224 2.59 -3.10 1.85
C LEU A 224 2.81 -4.15 2.95
N LYS A 225 1.77 -4.47 3.75
CA LYS A 225 1.88 -5.41 4.88
C LYS A 225 1.27 -6.79 4.57
N GLY A 226 0.52 -6.91 3.47
CA GLY A 226 -0.04 -8.18 3.02
C GLY A 226 1.07 -9.13 2.59
N GLU A 227 1.11 -10.34 3.12
CA GLU A 227 1.96 -11.42 2.62
C GLU A 227 1.44 -11.89 1.25
N ARG A 228 0.11 -11.99 1.14
CA ARG A 228 -0.61 -12.31 -0.10
C ARG A 228 -1.75 -11.32 -0.32
N PRO A 229 -1.48 -10.15 -0.93
CA PRO A 229 -2.49 -9.13 -1.20
C PRO A 229 -3.69 -9.64 -1.99
N SER A 230 -3.49 -10.65 -2.86
CA SER A 230 -4.55 -11.31 -3.61
C SER A 230 -5.70 -11.81 -2.73
N LEU A 231 -5.42 -12.35 -1.54
CA LEU A 231 -6.45 -12.87 -0.63
C LEU A 231 -7.35 -11.75 -0.09
N GLY A 232 -6.77 -10.57 0.17
CA GLY A 232 -7.55 -9.40 0.58
C GLY A 232 -8.42 -8.85 -0.55
N LEU A 233 -7.88 -8.79 -1.77
CA LEU A 233 -8.61 -8.34 -2.95
C LEU A 233 -9.72 -9.32 -3.32
N ASP A 234 -9.46 -10.63 -3.26
CA ASP A 234 -10.48 -11.68 -3.46
C ASP A 234 -11.57 -11.63 -2.39
N PHE A 235 -11.20 -11.32 -1.14
CA PHE A 235 -12.19 -11.08 -0.09
C PHE A 235 -13.08 -9.87 -0.41
N LEU A 236 -12.56 -8.77 -0.95
CA LEU A 236 -13.39 -7.63 -1.37
C LEU A 236 -14.41 -8.04 -2.44
N LEU A 237 -14.00 -8.91 -3.37
CA LEU A 237 -14.92 -9.45 -4.38
C LEU A 237 -15.97 -10.37 -3.75
N SER A 238 -15.53 -11.37 -2.98
CA SER A 238 -16.41 -12.41 -2.42
C SER A 238 -17.41 -11.87 -1.38
N SER A 239 -17.04 -10.81 -0.65
CA SER A 239 -17.93 -10.10 0.27
C SER A 239 -18.80 -9.04 -0.42
N GLY A 240 -18.62 -8.80 -1.72
CA GLY A 240 -19.33 -7.77 -2.47
C GLY A 240 -18.87 -6.34 -2.17
N LEU A 241 -17.82 -6.13 -1.39
CA LEU A 241 -17.27 -4.80 -1.10
C LEU A 241 -16.55 -4.18 -2.31
N LEU A 242 -16.15 -5.00 -3.30
CA LEU A 242 -15.49 -4.51 -4.52
C LEU A 242 -16.39 -3.54 -5.31
N ARG A 243 -17.73 -3.61 -5.16
CA ARG A 243 -18.69 -2.69 -5.77
C ARG A 243 -18.45 -1.20 -5.49
N PHE A 244 -17.74 -0.88 -4.42
CA PHE A 244 -17.36 0.51 -4.09
C PHE A 244 -16.12 1.00 -4.84
N PHE A 245 -15.47 0.11 -5.59
CA PHE A 245 -14.30 0.36 -6.42
C PHE A 245 -14.58 -0.11 -7.85
N PRO A 246 -15.50 0.56 -8.58
CA PRO A 246 -15.98 0.11 -9.89
C PRO A 246 -14.87 -0.04 -10.92
N GLU A 247 -13.76 0.70 -10.76
CA GLU A 247 -12.59 0.56 -11.61
C GLU A 247 -11.97 -0.84 -11.48
N LEU A 248 -11.82 -1.34 -10.26
CA LEU A 248 -11.31 -2.69 -10.00
C LEU A 248 -12.37 -3.75 -10.35
N GLU A 249 -13.63 -3.51 -9.98
CA GLU A 249 -14.74 -4.44 -10.29
C GLU A 249 -14.88 -4.68 -11.79
N SER A 250 -14.60 -3.68 -12.61
CA SER A 250 -14.70 -3.79 -14.08
C SER A 250 -13.78 -4.86 -14.69
N MET A 251 -12.68 -5.24 -14.01
CA MET A 251 -11.75 -6.29 -14.47
C MET A 251 -12.30 -7.71 -14.27
N VAL A 252 -13.32 -7.87 -13.41
CA VAL A 252 -13.86 -9.19 -13.07
C VAL A 252 -14.56 -9.80 -14.28
N GLY A 253 -14.13 -11.01 -14.64
CA GLY A 253 -14.72 -11.76 -15.76
C GLY A 253 -14.29 -11.27 -17.16
N VAL A 254 -13.41 -10.28 -17.29
CA VAL A 254 -12.88 -9.85 -18.60
C VAL A 254 -11.94 -10.93 -19.13
N PRO A 255 -12.21 -11.51 -20.32
CA PRO A 255 -11.41 -12.59 -20.85
C PRO A 255 -10.05 -12.13 -21.36
N GLN A 256 -9.08 -13.04 -21.41
CA GLN A 256 -7.75 -12.85 -21.97
C GLN A 256 -7.40 -13.96 -22.98
N ASP A 257 -6.36 -13.77 -23.79
CA ASP A 257 -5.86 -14.80 -24.69
C ASP A 257 -5.22 -15.95 -23.88
N ALA A 258 -5.81 -17.13 -23.91
CA ALA A 258 -5.38 -18.29 -23.12
C ALA A 258 -3.96 -18.78 -23.46
N GLN A 259 -3.36 -18.38 -24.57
CA GLN A 259 -1.96 -18.69 -24.90
C GLN A 259 -1.00 -17.91 -24.02
N TRP A 260 -1.34 -16.65 -23.71
CA TRP A 260 -0.48 -15.73 -22.96
C TRP A 260 -0.92 -15.58 -21.49
N HIS A 261 -2.19 -15.90 -21.21
CA HIS A 261 -2.82 -15.80 -19.90
C HIS A 261 -3.60 -17.07 -19.58
N PRO A 262 -2.94 -18.24 -19.45
CA PRO A 262 -3.61 -19.50 -19.11
C PRO A 262 -4.22 -19.49 -17.70
N GLU A 263 -3.85 -18.51 -16.85
CA GLU A 263 -4.40 -18.27 -15.51
C GLU A 263 -5.87 -17.84 -15.53
N GLY A 264 -6.36 -17.23 -16.62
CA GLY A 264 -7.77 -16.90 -16.75
C GLY A 264 -8.09 -15.46 -17.15
N THR A 265 -8.97 -14.79 -16.39
CA THR A 265 -9.44 -13.43 -16.65
C THR A 265 -8.43 -12.37 -16.21
N VAL A 266 -8.72 -11.09 -16.55
CA VAL A 266 -7.90 -9.95 -16.12
C VAL A 266 -7.82 -9.87 -14.60
N TRP A 267 -8.91 -10.22 -13.88
CA TRP A 267 -8.92 -10.18 -12.43
C TRP A 267 -7.97 -11.23 -11.82
N GLU A 268 -8.06 -12.51 -12.25
CA GLU A 268 -7.16 -13.56 -11.77
C GLU A 268 -5.70 -13.22 -12.05
N HIS A 269 -5.40 -12.69 -13.24
CA HIS A 269 -4.07 -12.21 -13.57
C HIS A 269 -3.62 -11.10 -12.62
N THR A 270 -4.43 -10.06 -12.42
CA THR A 270 -4.10 -8.96 -11.51
C THR A 270 -3.82 -9.44 -10.09
N LEU A 271 -4.60 -10.43 -9.59
CA LEU A 271 -4.36 -11.04 -8.28
C LEU A 271 -2.98 -11.70 -8.20
N MET A 272 -2.56 -12.41 -9.25
CA MET A 272 -1.22 -13.02 -9.30
C MET A 272 -0.12 -11.97 -9.41
N VAL A 273 -0.32 -10.92 -10.20
CA VAL A 273 0.66 -9.83 -10.36
C VAL A 273 0.90 -9.08 -9.05
N VAL A 274 -0.15 -8.79 -8.27
CA VAL A 274 0.04 -8.12 -6.98
C VAL A 274 0.75 -9.01 -5.94
N ASP A 275 0.56 -10.33 -5.99
CA ASP A 275 1.32 -11.26 -5.12
C ASP A 275 2.79 -11.32 -5.53
N GLU A 276 3.11 -11.34 -6.83
CA GLU A 276 4.49 -11.28 -7.32
C GLU A 276 5.17 -9.96 -6.96
N ALA A 277 4.47 -8.84 -7.14
CA ALA A 277 4.98 -7.54 -6.72
C ALA A 277 5.23 -7.49 -5.19
N ALA A 278 4.36 -8.12 -4.39
CA ALA A 278 4.52 -8.19 -2.95
C ALA A 278 5.74 -9.02 -2.53
N ALA A 279 6.00 -10.14 -3.21
CA ALA A 279 7.19 -10.97 -2.99
C ALA A 279 8.50 -10.24 -3.34
N ALA A 280 8.45 -9.28 -4.28
CA ALA A 280 9.59 -8.49 -4.75
C ALA A 280 9.77 -7.14 -4.01
N ARG A 281 9.03 -6.86 -2.93
CA ARG A 281 9.19 -5.64 -2.13
C ARG A 281 10.58 -5.55 -1.52
N LEU A 282 11.15 -4.36 -1.52
CA LEU A 282 12.49 -4.09 -0.98
C LEU A 282 12.48 -3.83 0.55
N GLY A 283 11.31 -3.51 1.10
CA GLY A 283 11.12 -3.30 2.54
C GLY A 283 11.60 -1.93 3.04
N SER A 284 12.11 -1.89 4.27
CA SER A 284 12.48 -0.64 4.94
C SER A 284 13.50 0.18 4.16
N GLY A 285 13.21 1.48 3.98
CA GLY A 285 14.01 2.42 3.19
C GLY A 285 13.55 2.62 1.75
N SER A 286 12.63 1.77 1.27
CA SER A 286 12.05 1.85 -0.07
C SER A 286 10.52 1.73 -0.06
N GLU A 287 9.86 2.02 1.07
CA GLU A 287 8.41 1.86 1.21
C GLU A 287 7.61 2.70 0.19
N GLU A 288 8.10 3.89 -0.16
CA GLU A 288 7.45 4.74 -1.16
C GLU A 288 7.51 4.11 -2.56
N GLU A 289 8.68 3.58 -2.95
CA GLU A 289 8.83 2.87 -4.23
C GLU A 289 8.00 1.59 -4.25
N ASP A 290 8.01 0.81 -3.17
CA ASP A 290 7.21 -0.40 -3.04
C ASP A 290 5.71 -0.07 -3.17
N LEU A 291 5.24 1.01 -2.53
CA LEU A 291 3.86 1.45 -2.63
C LEU A 291 3.47 1.81 -4.07
N ILE A 292 4.34 2.53 -4.78
CA ILE A 292 4.11 2.90 -6.18
C ILE A 292 4.01 1.65 -7.05
N VAL A 293 4.96 0.71 -6.92
CA VAL A 293 4.95 -0.55 -7.69
C VAL A 293 3.71 -1.38 -7.38
N MET A 294 3.31 -1.47 -6.11
CA MET A 294 2.12 -2.22 -5.69
C MET A 294 0.82 -1.62 -6.24
N PHE A 295 0.66 -0.28 -6.22
CA PHE A 295 -0.48 0.35 -6.87
C PHE A 295 -0.43 0.21 -8.40
N ALA A 296 0.75 0.32 -9.00
CA ALA A 296 0.90 0.09 -10.43
C ALA A 296 0.55 -1.36 -10.82
N ALA A 297 0.96 -2.35 -10.03
CA ALA A 297 0.59 -3.75 -10.21
C ALA A 297 -0.94 -3.98 -10.13
N LEU A 298 -1.61 -3.31 -9.18
CA LEU A 298 -3.08 -3.37 -9.06
C LEU A 298 -3.80 -2.70 -10.24
N CYS A 299 -3.20 -1.66 -10.83
CA CYS A 299 -3.86 -0.80 -11.84
C CYS A 299 -3.43 -1.08 -13.28
N HIS A 300 -2.36 -1.88 -13.54
CA HIS A 300 -1.70 -1.98 -14.85
C HIS A 300 -2.66 -2.36 -15.99
N ASP A 301 -3.66 -3.16 -15.68
CA ASP A 301 -4.62 -3.72 -16.62
C ASP A 301 -6.02 -3.08 -16.57
N LEU A 302 -6.21 -1.98 -15.86
CA LEU A 302 -7.50 -1.26 -15.78
C LEU A 302 -8.04 -0.77 -17.13
N GLY A 303 -7.22 -0.73 -18.17
CA GLY A 303 -7.65 -0.40 -19.53
C GLY A 303 -8.24 -1.58 -20.30
N LYS A 304 -7.99 -2.83 -19.89
CA LYS A 304 -8.47 -4.03 -20.61
C LYS A 304 -9.99 -4.12 -20.68
N PRO A 305 -10.77 -3.79 -19.65
CA PRO A 305 -12.24 -3.82 -19.74
C PRO A 305 -12.82 -3.02 -20.92
N ALA A 306 -12.22 -1.87 -21.24
CA ALA A 306 -12.68 -0.99 -22.32
C ALA A 306 -12.13 -1.37 -23.69
N THR A 307 -11.03 -2.11 -23.75
CA THR A 307 -10.30 -2.36 -25.01
C THR A 307 -10.34 -3.81 -25.48
N THR A 308 -10.81 -4.73 -24.63
CA THR A 308 -10.86 -6.15 -24.96
C THR A 308 -11.86 -6.44 -26.08
N VAL A 309 -11.37 -7.04 -27.14
CA VAL A 309 -12.14 -7.44 -28.32
C VAL A 309 -11.73 -8.85 -28.78
N GLU A 310 -12.64 -9.56 -29.40
CA GLU A 310 -12.33 -10.81 -30.07
C GLU A 310 -12.13 -10.56 -31.58
N VAL A 311 -10.95 -10.89 -32.06
CA VAL A 311 -10.58 -10.73 -33.48
C VAL A 311 -10.05 -12.07 -34.00
N GLU A 312 -10.70 -12.64 -35.01
CA GLU A 312 -10.31 -13.92 -35.64
C GLU A 312 -10.17 -15.07 -34.62
N GLY A 313 -11.10 -15.12 -33.63
CA GLY A 313 -11.11 -16.14 -32.58
C GLY A 313 -10.03 -15.97 -31.51
N ARG A 314 -9.37 -14.84 -31.46
CA ARG A 314 -8.38 -14.48 -30.43
C ARG A 314 -8.82 -13.26 -29.65
N VAL A 315 -8.67 -13.31 -28.34
CA VAL A 315 -8.91 -12.18 -27.45
C VAL A 315 -7.70 -11.23 -27.48
N ARG A 316 -7.95 -9.96 -27.67
CA ARG A 316 -6.91 -8.91 -27.68
C ARG A 316 -7.40 -7.67 -26.95
N SER A 317 -6.48 -6.94 -26.33
CA SER A 317 -6.75 -5.68 -25.62
C SER A 317 -5.78 -4.59 -26.12
N PRO A 318 -6.00 -4.07 -27.36
CA PRO A 318 -5.06 -3.09 -27.94
C PRO A 318 -5.10 -1.78 -27.18
N ASN A 319 -3.92 -1.17 -26.95
CA ASN A 319 -3.71 0.11 -26.27
C ASN A 319 -4.25 0.18 -24.83
N HIS A 320 -4.46 -0.97 -24.17
CA HIS A 320 -4.97 -0.98 -22.78
C HIS A 320 -4.07 -0.20 -21.82
N GLU A 321 -2.76 -0.15 -22.09
CA GLU A 321 -1.80 0.62 -21.30
C GLU A 321 -2.11 2.13 -21.28
N ARG A 322 -2.64 2.67 -22.36
CA ARG A 322 -3.05 4.08 -22.45
C ARG A 322 -4.46 4.30 -21.93
N GLU A 323 -5.38 3.42 -22.31
CA GLU A 323 -6.78 3.48 -21.85
C GLU A 323 -6.90 3.19 -20.34
N GLY A 324 -5.88 2.60 -19.73
CA GLY A 324 -5.77 2.37 -18.28
C GLY A 324 -5.45 3.62 -17.46
N ILE A 325 -4.96 4.71 -18.06
CA ILE A 325 -4.58 5.93 -17.33
C ILE A 325 -5.78 6.56 -16.61
N GLU A 326 -6.89 6.76 -17.31
CA GLU A 326 -8.07 7.41 -16.73
C GLU A 326 -8.73 6.58 -15.62
N PRO A 327 -8.97 5.26 -15.78
CA PRO A 327 -9.42 4.42 -14.66
C PRO A 327 -8.46 4.42 -13.47
N THR A 328 -7.14 4.41 -13.70
CA THR A 328 -6.12 4.51 -12.64
C THR A 328 -6.26 5.82 -11.87
N ARG A 329 -6.37 6.95 -12.59
CA ARG A 329 -6.59 8.27 -11.99
C ARG A 329 -7.90 8.32 -11.20
N SER A 330 -8.98 7.76 -11.73
CA SER A 330 -10.28 7.69 -11.07
C SER A 330 -10.19 6.90 -9.76
N PHE A 331 -9.60 5.71 -9.79
CA PHE A 331 -9.41 4.86 -8.61
C PHE A 331 -8.57 5.55 -7.53
N LEU A 332 -7.38 6.05 -7.88
CA LEU A 332 -6.51 6.74 -6.93
C LEU A 332 -7.11 8.07 -6.44
N GLY A 333 -7.88 8.76 -7.29
CA GLY A 333 -8.65 9.94 -6.92
C GLY A 333 -9.75 9.64 -5.89
N ARG A 334 -10.45 8.50 -6.01
CA ARG A 334 -11.41 8.00 -5.01
C ARG A 334 -10.77 7.79 -3.66
N LEU A 335 -9.52 7.32 -3.64
CA LEU A 335 -8.72 7.15 -2.42
C LEU A 335 -8.11 8.47 -1.91
N MET A 336 -8.31 9.60 -2.60
CA MET A 336 -7.65 10.88 -2.32
C MET A 336 -6.10 10.74 -2.25
N ALA A 337 -5.54 9.91 -3.13
CA ALA A 337 -4.10 9.68 -3.18
C ALA A 337 -3.35 10.99 -3.54
N PRO A 338 -2.14 11.23 -2.97
CA PRO A 338 -1.31 12.37 -3.33
C PRO A 338 -1.03 12.42 -4.83
N SER A 339 -1.00 13.61 -5.42
CA SER A 339 -0.78 13.81 -6.85
C SER A 339 0.54 13.21 -7.36
N ALA A 340 1.58 13.20 -6.52
CA ALA A 340 2.85 12.57 -6.85
C ALA A 340 2.70 11.04 -7.01
N LEU A 341 1.96 10.38 -6.11
CA LEU A 341 1.68 8.95 -6.23
C LEU A 341 0.85 8.65 -7.50
N VAL A 342 -0.16 9.48 -7.79
CA VAL A 342 -0.98 9.32 -9.00
C VAL A 342 -0.11 9.41 -10.26
N ALA A 343 0.73 10.45 -10.39
CA ALA A 343 1.60 10.63 -11.54
C ALA A 343 2.63 9.49 -11.71
N ALA A 344 3.20 9.01 -10.61
CA ALA A 344 4.13 7.89 -10.63
C ALA A 344 3.47 6.59 -11.09
N VAL A 345 2.27 6.28 -10.58
CA VAL A 345 1.51 5.08 -10.98
C VAL A 345 1.07 5.18 -12.45
N GLU A 346 0.56 6.33 -12.89
CA GLU A 346 0.11 6.52 -14.27
C GLU A 346 1.23 6.26 -15.30
N VAL A 347 2.42 6.78 -15.06
CA VAL A 347 3.54 6.57 -16.00
C VAL A 347 3.99 5.11 -16.04
N LEU A 348 3.96 4.40 -14.90
CA LEU A 348 4.26 2.98 -14.86
C LEU A 348 3.18 2.15 -15.59
N VAL A 349 1.92 2.44 -15.37
CA VAL A 349 0.78 1.79 -16.07
C VAL A 349 0.90 2.02 -17.59
N GLN A 350 1.20 3.25 -18.01
CA GLN A 350 1.35 3.59 -19.42
C GLN A 350 2.46 2.80 -20.12
N ASP A 351 3.56 2.56 -19.44
CA ASP A 351 4.78 2.01 -20.04
C ASP A 351 5.09 0.56 -19.57
N HIS A 352 4.18 -0.13 -18.82
CA HIS A 352 4.45 -1.45 -18.23
C HIS A 352 4.86 -2.53 -19.25
N LEU A 353 4.36 -2.43 -20.50
CA LEU A 353 4.71 -3.36 -21.58
C LEU A 353 6.07 -3.04 -22.22
N ALA A 354 6.66 -1.87 -21.97
CA ALA A 354 7.89 -1.46 -22.65
C ALA A 354 9.05 -2.43 -22.45
N PRO A 355 9.34 -2.99 -21.26
CA PRO A 355 10.44 -3.92 -21.08
C PRO A 355 10.36 -5.16 -21.99
N ALA A 356 9.19 -5.76 -22.15
CA ALA A 356 8.99 -6.90 -23.05
C ALA A 356 8.98 -6.50 -24.52
N ASN A 357 8.27 -5.40 -24.86
CA ASN A 357 8.09 -4.97 -26.24
C ASN A 357 9.36 -4.40 -26.86
N PHE A 358 10.19 -3.68 -26.12
CA PHE A 358 11.42 -3.08 -26.65
C PHE A 358 12.39 -4.15 -27.11
N THR A 359 12.53 -5.24 -26.35
CA THR A 359 13.37 -6.37 -26.73
C THR A 359 12.81 -7.10 -27.92
N SER A 360 11.52 -7.45 -27.92
CA SER A 360 10.91 -8.21 -29.02
C SER A 360 10.86 -7.44 -30.36
N GLN A 361 10.79 -6.11 -30.30
CA GLN A 361 10.73 -5.22 -31.48
C GLN A 361 12.10 -4.64 -31.87
N ASN A 362 13.20 -5.02 -31.20
CA ASN A 362 14.54 -4.46 -31.39
C ASN A 362 14.50 -2.91 -31.34
N ALA A 363 13.95 -2.36 -30.27
CA ALA A 363 13.76 -0.93 -30.11
C ALA A 363 15.10 -0.16 -30.22
N SER A 364 15.07 1.00 -30.89
CA SER A 364 16.26 1.82 -31.08
C SER A 364 16.67 2.54 -29.77
N PRO A 365 17.94 2.97 -29.62
CA PRO A 365 18.38 3.80 -28.49
C PRO A 365 17.51 5.04 -28.26
N ARG A 366 16.96 5.62 -29.33
CA ARG A 366 15.99 6.72 -29.25
C ARG A 366 14.76 6.34 -28.43
N ALA A 367 14.24 5.13 -28.62
CA ALA A 367 13.05 4.68 -27.89
C ALA A 367 13.32 4.58 -26.37
N TYR A 368 14.49 4.06 -25.97
CA TYR A 368 14.92 3.99 -24.59
C TYR A 368 15.07 5.38 -23.94
N ARG A 369 15.70 6.35 -24.64
CA ARG A 369 15.84 7.73 -24.14
C ARG A 369 14.51 8.40 -23.96
N ARG A 370 13.57 8.22 -24.90
CA ARG A 370 12.19 8.74 -24.79
C ARG A 370 11.41 8.11 -23.63
N LEU A 371 11.60 6.80 -23.42
CA LEU A 371 11.01 6.11 -22.26
C LEU A 371 11.56 6.70 -20.94
N ALA A 372 12.89 6.79 -20.81
CA ALA A 372 13.52 7.33 -19.61
C ALA A 372 13.00 8.75 -19.27
N ARG A 373 12.83 9.62 -20.27
CA ARG A 373 12.24 10.97 -20.06
C ARG A 373 10.79 10.91 -19.58
N ARG A 374 9.98 9.99 -20.11
CA ARG A 374 8.59 9.87 -19.62
C ARG A 374 8.56 9.41 -18.18
N LEU A 375 9.42 8.46 -17.84
CA LEU A 375 9.56 7.97 -16.46
C LEU A 375 9.99 9.10 -15.52
N ASP A 376 10.99 9.91 -15.92
CA ASP A 376 11.44 11.08 -15.16
C ASP A 376 10.31 12.09 -14.88
N ALA A 377 9.41 12.29 -15.84
CA ALA A 377 8.27 13.19 -15.66
C ALA A 377 7.32 12.74 -14.53
N GLY A 378 7.27 11.43 -14.24
CA GLY A 378 6.57 10.85 -13.10
C GLY A 378 7.48 10.60 -11.89
N ALA A 379 8.71 11.13 -11.89
CA ALA A 379 9.75 10.85 -10.89
C ALA A 379 10.07 9.36 -10.74
N MET A 380 9.94 8.60 -11.84
CA MET A 380 10.23 7.15 -11.93
C MET A 380 11.46 6.90 -12.78
N ASN A 381 11.96 5.67 -12.73
CA ASN A 381 13.11 5.24 -13.52
C ASN A 381 12.90 3.83 -14.13
N ALA A 382 13.86 3.41 -14.96
CA ALA A 382 13.77 2.13 -15.66
C ALA A 382 13.81 0.91 -14.72
N LYS A 383 14.47 1.01 -13.56
CA LYS A 383 14.52 -0.08 -12.57
C LYS A 383 13.17 -0.30 -11.91
N ILE A 384 12.46 0.80 -11.55
CA ILE A 384 11.11 0.72 -10.96
C ILE A 384 10.11 0.18 -12.00
N LEU A 385 10.20 0.65 -13.26
CA LEU A 385 9.37 0.10 -14.34
C LEU A 385 9.64 -1.39 -14.56
N PHE A 386 10.88 -1.83 -14.49
CA PHE A 386 11.24 -3.24 -14.62
C PHE A 386 10.60 -4.09 -13.51
N ARG A 387 10.59 -3.63 -12.25
CA ARG A 387 9.94 -4.33 -11.13
C ARG A 387 8.46 -4.60 -11.41
N LEU A 388 7.75 -3.62 -11.97
CA LEU A 388 6.35 -3.81 -12.39
C LEU A 388 6.24 -4.83 -13.53
N ALA A 389 7.05 -4.68 -14.59
CA ALA A 389 7.01 -5.58 -15.74
C ALA A 389 7.42 -7.02 -15.40
N GLU A 390 8.32 -7.20 -14.44
CA GLU A 390 8.71 -8.50 -13.91
C GLU A 390 7.56 -9.15 -13.13
N ALA A 391 6.88 -8.38 -12.28
CA ALA A 391 5.69 -8.85 -11.56
C ALA A 391 4.55 -9.22 -12.53
N ASP A 392 4.28 -8.39 -13.55
CA ASP A 392 3.31 -8.71 -14.62
C ASP A 392 3.69 -10.01 -15.34
N HIS A 393 4.96 -10.15 -15.72
CA HIS A 393 5.42 -11.36 -16.40
C HIS A 393 5.28 -12.60 -15.52
N PHE A 394 5.72 -12.54 -14.26
CA PHE A 394 5.66 -13.68 -13.33
C PHE A 394 4.25 -13.97 -12.80
N GLY A 395 3.34 -13.01 -12.92
CA GLY A 395 1.91 -13.19 -12.64
C GLY A 395 1.16 -14.01 -13.69
N ARG A 396 1.82 -14.47 -14.73
CA ARG A 396 1.22 -15.32 -15.78
C ARG A 396 1.38 -16.80 -15.43
N GLY A 397 0.44 -17.61 -15.89
CA GLY A 397 0.51 -19.07 -15.78
C GLY A 397 1.37 -19.73 -16.86
N THR A 398 2.20 -19.00 -17.59
CA THR A 398 3.05 -19.53 -18.69
C THR A 398 4.27 -20.28 -18.15
N PRO A 399 4.86 -21.23 -18.91
CA PRO A 399 6.00 -22.02 -18.43
C PRO A 399 7.22 -21.20 -18.02
N ASP A 400 7.54 -20.13 -18.76
CA ASP A 400 8.64 -19.20 -18.47
C ASP A 400 8.38 -18.39 -17.19
N ALA A 401 7.17 -17.88 -17.02
CA ALA A 401 6.75 -17.18 -15.80
C ALA A 401 6.86 -18.09 -14.57
N LEU A 402 6.38 -19.34 -14.67
CA LEU A 402 6.47 -20.34 -13.58
C LEU A 402 7.92 -20.74 -13.29
N ALA A 403 8.81 -20.72 -14.29
CA ALA A 403 10.24 -20.95 -14.13
C ALA A 403 10.98 -19.69 -13.59
N LYS A 404 10.30 -18.56 -13.44
CA LYS A 404 10.88 -17.26 -13.08
C LYS A 404 11.96 -16.80 -14.06
N GLU A 405 11.70 -17.01 -15.36
CA GLU A 405 12.57 -16.59 -16.45
C GLU A 405 11.93 -15.42 -17.20
N PHE A 406 12.62 -14.27 -17.29
CA PHE A 406 12.18 -13.10 -18.03
C PHE A 406 13.31 -12.55 -18.92
N PRO A 407 13.77 -13.31 -19.95
CA PRO A 407 14.91 -12.91 -20.80
C PRO A 407 14.71 -11.56 -21.50
N ALA A 408 13.48 -11.22 -21.89
CA ALA A 408 13.17 -9.95 -22.52
C ALA A 408 13.39 -8.76 -21.58
N GLY A 409 13.02 -8.91 -20.31
CA GLY A 409 13.23 -7.90 -19.28
C GLY A 409 14.71 -7.75 -18.90
N GLU A 410 15.45 -8.85 -18.81
CA GLU A 410 16.90 -8.84 -18.57
C GLU A 410 17.65 -8.11 -19.71
N GLU A 411 17.26 -8.37 -20.96
CA GLU A 411 17.83 -7.66 -22.12
C GLU A 411 17.46 -6.17 -22.09
N PHE A 412 16.23 -5.82 -21.68
CA PHE A 412 15.83 -4.42 -21.48
C PHE A 412 16.75 -3.71 -20.49
N LEU A 413 16.99 -4.30 -19.30
CA LEU A 413 17.90 -3.73 -18.30
C LEU A 413 19.33 -3.61 -18.84
N ARG A 414 19.80 -4.59 -19.59
CA ARG A 414 21.13 -4.54 -20.21
C ARG A 414 21.24 -3.35 -21.18
N GLN A 415 20.23 -3.09 -21.99
CA GLN A 415 20.20 -1.94 -22.91
C GLN A 415 20.12 -0.62 -22.16
N VAL A 416 19.31 -0.53 -21.11
CA VAL A 416 19.22 0.64 -20.23
C VAL A 416 20.59 0.97 -19.62
N ALA A 417 21.31 -0.04 -19.10
CA ALA A 417 22.66 0.13 -18.54
C ALA A 417 23.67 0.58 -19.60
N LEU A 418 23.65 -0.02 -20.80
CA LEU A 418 24.53 0.39 -21.91
C LEU A 418 24.31 1.84 -22.35
N LEU A 419 23.11 2.36 -22.18
CA LEU A 419 22.74 3.74 -22.54
C LEU A 419 22.86 4.72 -21.35
N GLU A 420 23.27 4.25 -20.16
CA GLU A 420 23.37 5.05 -18.93
C GLU A 420 22.03 5.69 -18.51
N LEU A 421 20.90 4.96 -18.65
CA LEU A 421 19.54 5.43 -18.42
C LEU A 421 18.87 4.75 -17.20
N GLU A 422 19.64 4.13 -16.30
CA GLU A 422 19.14 3.30 -15.21
C GLU A 422 18.35 4.09 -14.17
N ASP A 423 18.87 5.25 -13.78
CA ASP A 423 18.37 6.04 -12.65
C ASP A 423 17.64 7.33 -13.11
N ALA A 424 17.95 7.82 -14.31
CA ALA A 424 17.32 9.03 -14.87
C ALA A 424 17.46 9.08 -16.39
N GLY A 425 16.60 9.85 -17.04
CA GLY A 425 16.74 10.24 -18.45
C GLY A 425 17.89 11.22 -18.64
N GLU A 426 18.38 11.31 -19.87
CA GLU A 426 19.41 12.30 -20.20
C GLU A 426 18.84 13.72 -20.09
N PRO A 427 19.53 14.64 -19.36
CA PRO A 427 19.07 16.02 -19.27
C PRO A 427 19.13 16.72 -20.62
N ASP A 428 18.29 17.73 -20.82
CA ASP A 428 18.30 18.52 -22.05
C ASP A 428 19.64 19.24 -22.23
N VAL A 429 20.32 18.91 -23.30
CA VAL A 429 21.62 19.51 -23.64
C VAL A 429 21.44 20.91 -24.20
N VAL A 430 20.44 21.13 -25.06
CA VAL A 430 20.11 22.45 -25.60
C VAL A 430 19.12 23.14 -24.68
N LEU A 431 19.47 24.32 -24.17
CA LEU A 431 18.65 25.15 -23.30
C LEU A 431 18.39 26.50 -23.97
N GLY A 432 17.37 27.23 -23.51
CA GLY A 432 17.01 28.53 -24.07
C GLY A 432 18.17 29.53 -24.16
N ARG A 433 19.15 29.49 -23.22
CA ARG A 433 20.36 30.32 -23.30
C ARG A 433 21.17 30.09 -24.57
N HIS A 434 21.24 28.86 -25.09
CA HIS A 434 22.00 28.53 -26.29
C HIS A 434 21.31 29.09 -27.55
N LEU A 435 19.98 29.25 -27.54
CA LEU A 435 19.23 29.87 -28.60
C LEU A 435 19.48 31.38 -28.60
N ILE A 436 19.51 32.02 -27.41
CA ILE A 436 19.84 33.46 -27.25
C ILE A 436 21.27 33.76 -27.73
N GLU A 437 22.26 32.91 -27.35
CA GLU A 437 23.65 33.03 -27.80
C GLU A 437 23.79 32.95 -29.35
N ARG A 438 22.84 32.28 -30.03
CA ARG A 438 22.73 32.21 -31.48
C ARG A 438 21.92 33.34 -32.10
N GLY A 439 21.44 34.28 -31.27
CA GLY A 439 20.76 35.49 -31.77
C GLY A 439 19.24 35.36 -31.94
N LEU A 440 18.63 34.29 -31.40
CA LEU A 440 17.17 34.20 -31.39
C LEU A 440 16.59 35.02 -30.24
N ASP A 441 15.51 35.74 -30.49
CA ASP A 441 14.79 36.46 -29.45
C ASP A 441 13.87 35.51 -28.66
N PRO A 442 13.84 35.63 -27.32
CA PRO A 442 12.93 34.85 -26.48
C PRO A 442 11.46 35.03 -26.87
N GLY A 443 10.76 33.93 -27.17
CA GLY A 443 9.39 34.00 -27.64
C GLY A 443 8.70 32.65 -27.67
N PRO A 444 7.43 32.57 -28.09
CA PRO A 444 6.63 31.35 -28.13
C PRO A 444 7.27 30.23 -28.95
N GLY A 445 8.04 30.55 -30.00
CA GLY A 445 8.74 29.56 -30.83
C GLY A 445 9.90 28.86 -30.17
N PHE A 446 10.43 29.35 -29.01
CA PHE A 446 11.52 28.66 -28.30
C PHE A 446 11.13 27.24 -27.87
N GLY A 447 9.87 27.04 -27.48
CA GLY A 447 9.36 25.72 -27.09
C GLY A 447 9.51 24.72 -28.21
N GLU A 448 9.09 25.04 -29.42
CA GLU A 448 9.16 24.20 -30.62
C GLU A 448 10.61 23.87 -31.00
N VAL A 449 11.49 24.87 -30.96
CA VAL A 449 12.91 24.70 -31.25
C VAL A 449 13.57 23.76 -30.24
N LEU A 450 13.31 23.99 -28.95
CA LEU A 450 13.87 23.14 -27.87
C LEU A 450 13.33 21.71 -27.94
N GLU A 451 12.05 21.53 -28.24
CA GLU A 451 11.46 20.20 -28.40
C GLU A 451 12.11 19.45 -29.58
N ARG A 452 12.31 20.13 -30.72
CA ARG A 452 13.00 19.51 -31.86
C ARG A 452 14.48 19.21 -31.58
N CYS A 453 15.18 20.09 -30.87
CA CYS A 453 16.55 19.83 -30.40
C CYS A 453 16.61 18.61 -29.44
N ARG A 454 15.62 18.45 -28.58
CA ARG A 454 15.48 17.28 -27.70
C ARG A 454 15.25 15.99 -28.50
N GLU A 455 14.41 16.03 -29.52
CA GLU A 455 14.23 14.89 -30.42
C GLU A 455 15.53 14.50 -31.13
N LEU A 456 16.30 15.48 -31.60
CA LEU A 456 17.62 15.25 -32.22
C LEU A 456 18.62 14.66 -31.22
N GLN A 457 18.58 15.11 -29.96
CA GLN A 457 19.38 14.51 -28.89
C GLN A 457 19.02 13.04 -28.69
N ASP A 458 17.71 12.70 -28.61
CA ASP A 458 17.24 11.31 -28.46
C ASP A 458 17.66 10.44 -29.65
N GLU A 459 17.63 10.99 -30.89
CA GLU A 459 18.03 10.28 -32.10
C GLU A 459 19.52 9.97 -32.12
N THR A 460 20.34 10.92 -31.73
CA THR A 460 21.80 10.87 -31.95
C THR A 460 22.59 10.48 -30.71
N GLY A 461 22.03 10.73 -29.51
CA GLY A 461 22.76 10.64 -28.24
C GLY A 461 23.85 11.70 -28.07
N TRP A 462 23.78 12.79 -28.83
CA TRP A 462 24.79 13.85 -28.72
C TRP A 462 24.62 14.63 -27.41
N LYS A 463 25.77 14.82 -26.73
CA LYS A 463 25.89 15.62 -25.50
C LYS A 463 26.47 17.02 -25.74
N ASP A 464 26.62 17.44 -27.02
CA ASP A 464 27.13 18.76 -27.44
C ASP A 464 26.01 19.61 -28.00
N PRO A 465 25.63 20.74 -27.32
CA PRO A 465 24.56 21.61 -27.77
C PRO A 465 24.86 22.25 -29.15
N GLY A 466 26.13 22.52 -29.46
CA GLY A 466 26.54 23.08 -30.74
C GLY A 466 26.19 22.19 -31.92
N LYS A 467 26.49 20.88 -31.80
CA LYS A 467 26.19 19.89 -32.85
C LYS A 467 24.69 19.71 -33.07
N ILE A 468 23.91 19.72 -31.99
CA ILE A 468 22.45 19.59 -32.08
C ILE A 468 21.86 20.83 -32.78
N LEU A 469 22.29 22.02 -32.40
CA LEU A 469 21.83 23.28 -33.01
C LEU A 469 22.24 23.39 -34.47
N GLU A 470 23.47 23.02 -34.83
CA GLU A 470 23.92 22.98 -36.22
C GLU A 470 23.03 22.05 -37.07
N ARG A 471 22.69 20.88 -36.55
CA ARG A 471 21.79 19.94 -37.22
C ARG A 471 20.40 20.53 -37.35
N TYR A 472 19.85 21.11 -36.27
CA TYR A 472 18.53 21.73 -36.27
C TYR A 472 18.43 22.81 -37.37
N PHE A 473 19.38 23.77 -37.41
CA PHE A 473 19.33 24.89 -38.40
C PHE A 473 19.64 24.40 -39.81
N SER A 474 20.41 23.28 -40.00
CA SER A 474 20.59 22.70 -41.32
C SER A 474 19.31 22.05 -41.88
N GLU A 475 18.45 21.51 -41.01
CA GLU A 475 17.16 20.92 -41.38
C GLU A 475 16.03 21.99 -41.53
N ASN A 476 16.19 23.14 -40.89
CA ASN A 476 15.25 24.25 -40.88
C ASN A 476 15.95 25.56 -41.26
N PRO A 477 16.41 25.71 -42.51
CA PRO A 477 16.97 26.98 -42.97
C PRO A 477 15.89 28.02 -42.98
N GLU A 478 16.18 29.27 -42.49
CA GLU A 478 15.28 30.42 -42.46
C GLU A 478 14.69 30.75 -43.81
#